data_ebc611066b67c59098609a053deb4757
#
_entry.id   ebc611066b67c59098609a053deb4757
#
_cell.length_a   1.000
_cell.length_b   1.000
_cell.length_c   1.000
_cell.angle_alpha   90.00
_cell.angle_beta   90.00
_cell.angle_gamma   90.00
#
_symmetry.space_group_name_H-M   'P 1'
#
loop_
_entity.id
_entity.type
_entity.pdbx_description
1 polymer ?
#
loop_
_entity_poly.entity_id
_entity_poly.type
_entity_poly.pdbx_seq_one_letter_code
_entity_poly.pdbx_strand_id
1 'polypeptide(L)'
;MKAKIGIDAGHGGSSLGTYSVNTAQDGLFEKDFTLELALIIEEKLIENGFEVVMSRRSDINPGTVFERAKKMAENEVDFALSVHFNGFEKEGANGSEVFVPYGEKIGEVEERFYGVLEKYFRIREPFARSSNFFDRNAIFDKKLNRKTKRFEAFSDEKDYFGFIRNCWEKGISADLIEICFLTNPSDFSVYVKNKNEIAKGIAKSIVEAFGEKYKEKKPKEKTPRKKLPFEKDAFHVLE
;
A
#
# COMPACT_ATOMS: atom_id res chain seq x y z
N MET A 1 21.05 -7.03 13.21
CA MET A 1 20.41 -7.48 11.94
C MET A 1 19.51 -6.34 11.50
N LYS A 2 19.29 -6.17 10.19
CA LYS A 2 18.29 -5.21 9.71
C LYS A 2 16.90 -5.75 10.00
N ALA A 3 15.93 -4.83 10.11
CA ALA A 3 14.53 -5.18 10.30
C ALA A 3 14.00 -6.08 9.17
N LYS A 4 13.05 -6.92 9.49
CA LYS A 4 12.35 -7.79 8.55
C LYS A 4 11.00 -7.15 8.20
N ILE A 5 10.78 -6.91 6.93
CA ILE A 5 9.60 -6.17 6.44
C ILE A 5 8.60 -7.12 5.80
N GLY A 6 7.36 -7.03 6.25
CA GLY A 6 6.23 -7.70 5.63
C GLY A 6 5.62 -6.85 4.53
N ILE A 7 5.37 -7.41 3.35
CA ILE A 7 4.61 -6.75 2.28
C ILE A 7 3.40 -7.61 1.93
N ASP A 8 2.23 -7.08 2.17
CA ASP A 8 0.97 -7.68 1.77
C ASP A 8 0.50 -7.07 0.46
N ALA A 9 0.56 -7.83 -0.62
CA ALA A 9 -0.08 -7.47 -1.88
C ALA A 9 -1.58 -7.78 -1.77
N GLY A 10 -2.40 -6.75 -1.61
CA GLY A 10 -3.83 -6.88 -1.39
C GLY A 10 -4.52 -7.74 -2.46
N HIS A 11 -5.61 -8.42 -2.07
CA HIS A 11 -6.36 -9.31 -2.94
C HIS A 11 -5.54 -10.49 -3.49
N GLY A 12 -5.98 -11.13 -4.57
CA GLY A 12 -5.29 -12.24 -5.25
C GLY A 12 -6.21 -13.43 -5.53
N GLY A 13 -5.90 -14.20 -6.57
CA GLY A 13 -6.73 -15.30 -7.04
C GLY A 13 -8.15 -14.84 -7.38
N SER A 14 -9.16 -15.39 -6.71
CA SER A 14 -10.58 -15.01 -6.90
C SER A 14 -10.98 -13.69 -6.24
N SER A 15 -10.18 -13.16 -5.32
CA SER A 15 -10.40 -11.83 -4.74
C SER A 15 -9.82 -10.78 -5.68
N LEU A 16 -10.68 -10.17 -6.49
CA LEU A 16 -10.27 -9.25 -7.56
C LEU A 16 -9.91 -7.85 -7.06
N GLY A 17 -10.55 -7.39 -5.95
CA GLY A 17 -10.50 -5.99 -5.54
C GLY A 17 -11.36 -5.12 -6.46
N THR A 18 -11.07 -3.83 -6.51
CA THR A 18 -11.76 -2.91 -7.41
C THR A 18 -11.31 -3.07 -8.87
N TYR A 19 -12.13 -2.57 -9.79
CA TYR A 19 -11.77 -2.51 -11.21
C TYR A 19 -10.96 -1.23 -11.52
N SER A 20 -10.17 -1.25 -12.58
CA SER A 20 -9.55 -0.05 -13.14
C SER A 20 -10.44 0.59 -14.21
N VAL A 21 -10.18 1.84 -14.55
CA VAL A 21 -10.88 2.52 -15.66
C VAL A 21 -10.71 1.80 -17.00
N ASN A 22 -9.70 0.98 -17.13
CA ASN A 22 -9.38 0.23 -18.34
C ASN A 22 -9.76 -1.26 -18.25
N THR A 23 -10.40 -1.72 -17.17
CA THR A 23 -10.69 -3.16 -16.95
C THR A 23 -11.46 -3.78 -18.13
N ALA A 24 -12.33 -3.01 -18.79
CA ALA A 24 -13.07 -3.51 -19.95
C ALA A 24 -12.15 -3.82 -21.16
N GLN A 25 -10.97 -3.20 -21.23
CA GLN A 25 -9.99 -3.37 -22.30
C GLN A 25 -8.89 -4.36 -21.95
N ASP A 26 -8.39 -4.32 -20.72
CA ASP A 26 -7.22 -5.09 -20.28
C ASP A 26 -7.55 -6.25 -19.34
N GLY A 27 -8.76 -6.27 -18.77
CA GLY A 27 -9.21 -7.31 -17.83
C GLY A 27 -8.51 -7.26 -16.47
N LEU A 28 -7.81 -6.16 -16.15
CA LEU A 28 -7.04 -6.03 -14.91
C LEU A 28 -7.88 -5.46 -13.78
N PHE A 29 -7.62 -5.97 -12.59
CA PHE A 29 -8.25 -5.57 -11.34
C PHE A 29 -7.20 -5.13 -10.32
N GLU A 30 -7.63 -4.61 -9.19
CA GLU A 30 -6.77 -4.16 -8.11
C GLU A 30 -5.70 -5.19 -7.74
N LYS A 31 -6.05 -6.48 -7.70
CA LYS A 31 -5.10 -7.56 -7.39
C LYS A 31 -3.85 -7.56 -8.26
N ASP A 32 -3.97 -7.12 -9.52
CA ASP A 32 -2.86 -7.12 -10.47
C ASP A 32 -1.92 -5.95 -10.19
N PHE A 33 -2.49 -4.78 -9.91
CA PHE A 33 -1.73 -3.57 -9.57
C PHE A 33 -1.07 -3.66 -8.20
N THR A 34 -1.76 -4.24 -7.20
CA THR A 34 -1.16 -4.46 -5.87
C THR A 34 0.01 -5.42 -5.93
N LEU A 35 -0.09 -6.50 -6.72
CA LEU A 35 1.01 -7.44 -6.91
C LEU A 35 2.20 -6.78 -7.61
N GLU A 36 1.95 -6.05 -8.69
CA GLU A 36 3.00 -5.36 -9.44
C GLU A 36 3.77 -4.40 -8.54
N LEU A 37 3.06 -3.53 -7.83
CA LEU A 37 3.68 -2.52 -6.98
C LEU A 37 4.43 -3.15 -5.80
N ALA A 38 3.82 -4.15 -5.15
CA ALA A 38 4.44 -4.87 -4.04
C ALA A 38 5.73 -5.57 -4.42
N LEU A 39 5.81 -6.16 -5.62
CA LEU A 39 7.03 -6.79 -6.12
C LEU A 39 8.16 -5.78 -6.38
N ILE A 40 7.82 -4.58 -6.84
CA ILE A 40 8.83 -3.52 -7.02
C ILE A 40 9.32 -3.03 -5.65
N ILE A 41 8.43 -2.84 -4.68
CA ILE A 41 8.79 -2.46 -3.31
C ILE A 41 9.71 -3.52 -2.68
N GLU A 42 9.34 -4.81 -2.80
CA GLU A 42 10.16 -5.93 -2.35
C GLU A 42 11.57 -5.88 -2.93
N GLU A 43 11.69 -5.72 -4.25
CA GLU A 43 12.98 -5.64 -4.94
C GLU A 43 13.85 -4.51 -4.34
N LYS A 44 13.27 -3.33 -4.13
CA LYS A 44 14.00 -2.17 -3.58
C LYS A 44 14.40 -2.36 -2.12
N LEU A 45 13.59 -3.00 -1.30
CA LEU A 45 13.94 -3.33 0.09
C LEU A 45 15.07 -4.35 0.15
N ILE A 46 15.00 -5.42 -0.65
CA ILE A 46 16.08 -6.44 -0.74
C ILE A 46 17.37 -5.81 -1.25
N GLU A 47 17.32 -4.93 -2.26
CA GLU A 47 18.49 -4.19 -2.74
C GLU A 47 19.15 -3.34 -1.65
N ASN A 48 18.38 -2.91 -0.67
CA ASN A 48 18.86 -2.16 0.50
C ASN A 48 19.21 -3.06 1.70
N GLY A 49 19.15 -4.39 1.54
CA GLY A 49 19.62 -5.39 2.50
C GLY A 49 18.61 -5.74 3.59
N PHE A 50 17.32 -5.46 3.38
CA PHE A 50 16.25 -5.92 4.25
C PHE A 50 15.82 -7.33 3.88
N GLU A 51 15.42 -8.13 4.86
CA GLU A 51 14.63 -9.33 4.62
C GLU A 51 13.18 -8.93 4.35
N VAL A 52 12.55 -9.59 3.36
CA VAL A 52 11.15 -9.28 2.99
C VAL A 52 10.30 -10.55 2.98
N VAL A 53 9.18 -10.48 3.69
CA VAL A 53 8.14 -11.51 3.72
C VAL A 53 6.94 -11.01 2.92
N MET A 54 6.66 -11.66 1.79
CA MET A 54 5.51 -11.34 0.95
C MET A 54 4.31 -12.20 1.29
N SER A 55 3.08 -11.64 1.28
CA SER A 55 1.86 -12.44 1.34
C SER A 55 1.73 -13.35 0.11
N ARG A 56 2.03 -12.82 -1.06
CA ARG A 56 2.06 -13.54 -2.35
C ARG A 56 3.07 -12.92 -3.32
N ARG A 57 3.57 -13.72 -4.27
CA ARG A 57 4.46 -13.28 -5.36
C ARG A 57 3.93 -13.64 -6.75
N SER A 58 2.68 -14.07 -6.82
CA SER A 58 1.97 -14.40 -8.06
C SER A 58 0.46 -14.19 -7.86
N ASP A 59 -0.32 -14.35 -8.92
CA ASP A 59 -1.79 -14.27 -8.82
C ASP A 59 -2.37 -15.57 -8.23
N ILE A 60 -2.14 -15.76 -6.94
CA ILE A 60 -2.72 -16.83 -6.13
C ILE A 60 -3.57 -16.23 -5.02
N ASN A 61 -4.47 -17.00 -4.45
CA ASN A 61 -5.15 -16.62 -3.22
C ASN A 61 -4.15 -16.63 -2.05
N PRO A 62 -3.85 -15.49 -1.42
CA PRO A 62 -2.89 -15.42 -0.29
C PRO A 62 -3.49 -15.89 1.04
N GLY A 63 -4.71 -16.39 1.03
CA GLY A 63 -5.48 -16.70 2.23
C GLY A 63 -6.27 -15.50 2.76
N THR A 64 -6.94 -15.71 3.89
CA THR A 64 -7.66 -14.68 4.63
C THR A 64 -6.69 -13.64 5.21
N VAL A 65 -7.20 -12.48 5.59
CA VAL A 65 -6.39 -11.45 6.28
C VAL A 65 -5.76 -11.97 7.57
N PHE A 66 -6.41 -12.93 8.23
CA PHE A 66 -5.86 -13.62 9.41
C PHE A 66 -4.64 -14.48 9.04
N GLU A 67 -4.75 -15.29 7.99
CA GLU A 67 -3.65 -16.16 7.53
C GLU A 67 -2.46 -15.35 7.02
N ARG A 68 -2.71 -14.22 6.34
CA ARG A 68 -1.66 -13.30 5.90
C ARG A 68 -0.94 -12.67 7.08
N ALA A 69 -1.66 -12.16 8.08
CA ALA A 69 -1.07 -11.62 9.29
C ALA A 69 -0.34 -12.70 10.13
N LYS A 70 -0.89 -13.92 10.19
CA LYS A 70 -0.24 -15.08 10.80
C LYS A 70 1.10 -15.38 10.14
N LYS A 71 1.16 -15.36 8.80
CA LYS A 71 2.40 -15.53 8.04
C LYS A 71 3.45 -14.47 8.43
N MET A 72 3.05 -13.21 8.61
CA MET A 72 3.96 -12.15 9.06
C MET A 72 4.51 -12.46 10.46
N ALA A 73 3.66 -12.89 11.39
CA ALA A 73 4.06 -13.22 12.76
C ALA A 73 4.98 -14.45 12.82
N GLU A 74 4.67 -15.53 12.09
CA GLU A 74 5.49 -16.74 12.03
C GLU A 74 6.88 -16.50 11.43
N ASN A 75 7.05 -15.43 10.69
CA ASN A 75 8.32 -15.01 10.13
C ASN A 75 8.97 -13.85 10.90
N GLU A 76 8.44 -13.49 12.07
CA GLU A 76 9.00 -12.45 12.94
C GLU A 76 9.21 -11.11 12.21
N VAL A 77 8.18 -10.65 11.52
CA VAL A 77 8.18 -9.37 10.80
C VAL A 77 8.12 -8.22 11.80
N ASP A 78 9.00 -7.23 11.66
CA ASP A 78 9.06 -6.06 12.52
C ASP A 78 8.02 -4.99 12.14
N PHE A 79 7.75 -4.86 10.84
CA PHE A 79 6.76 -3.94 10.28
C PHE A 79 6.13 -4.54 9.04
N ALA A 80 4.83 -4.38 8.87
CA ALA A 80 4.10 -4.85 7.69
C ALA A 80 3.38 -3.71 6.95
N LEU A 81 3.46 -3.71 5.61
CA LEU A 81 2.73 -2.80 4.74
C LEU A 81 1.76 -3.57 3.85
N SER A 82 0.47 -3.27 3.96
CA SER A 82 -0.55 -3.75 3.03
C SER A 82 -0.75 -2.74 1.91
N VAL A 83 -0.57 -3.19 0.67
CA VAL A 83 -0.66 -2.35 -0.53
C VAL A 83 -2.01 -2.56 -1.20
N HIS A 84 -2.77 -1.50 -1.36
CA HIS A 84 -4.10 -1.45 -1.93
C HIS A 84 -4.31 -0.28 -2.88
N PHE A 85 -5.42 -0.29 -3.57
CA PHE A 85 -5.90 0.82 -4.39
C PHE A 85 -7.38 1.05 -4.13
N ASN A 86 -7.76 2.30 -4.01
CA ASN A 86 -9.14 2.71 -3.85
C ASN A 86 -9.98 2.50 -5.12
N GLY A 87 -11.27 2.32 -4.93
CA GLY A 87 -12.27 2.34 -5.97
C GLY A 87 -13.56 2.98 -5.49
N PHE A 88 -14.24 3.71 -6.37
CA PHE A 88 -15.53 4.30 -6.07
C PHE A 88 -16.38 4.44 -7.33
N GLU A 89 -17.68 4.16 -7.22
CA GLU A 89 -18.59 4.17 -8.38
C GLU A 89 -18.88 5.56 -8.92
N LYS A 90 -18.78 6.60 -8.09
CA LYS A 90 -19.03 7.98 -8.51
C LYS A 90 -17.79 8.63 -9.06
N GLU A 91 -17.90 9.23 -10.24
CA GLU A 91 -16.85 10.08 -10.80
C GLU A 91 -16.43 11.18 -9.82
N GLY A 92 -15.12 11.44 -9.78
CA GLY A 92 -14.54 12.53 -8.96
C GLY A 92 -13.87 12.08 -7.66
N ALA A 93 -14.07 10.86 -7.17
CA ALA A 93 -13.25 10.34 -6.09
C ALA A 93 -11.81 10.15 -6.57
N ASN A 94 -10.84 10.74 -5.86
CA ASN A 94 -9.42 10.72 -6.23
C ASN A 94 -8.52 10.84 -5.00
N GLY A 95 -7.25 10.51 -5.17
CA GLY A 95 -6.20 10.73 -4.18
C GLY A 95 -5.80 9.50 -3.39
N SER A 96 -4.87 9.69 -2.48
CA SER A 96 -4.23 8.64 -1.68
C SER A 96 -4.64 8.71 -0.22
N GLU A 97 -4.55 7.56 0.46
CA GLU A 97 -4.79 7.43 1.91
C GLU A 97 -3.77 6.48 2.53
N VAL A 98 -3.41 6.74 3.78
CA VAL A 98 -2.61 5.82 4.61
C VAL A 98 -3.40 5.54 5.88
N PHE A 99 -3.52 4.29 6.25
CA PHE A 99 -4.21 3.82 7.44
C PHE A 99 -3.22 3.18 8.39
N VAL A 100 -3.30 3.58 9.64
CA VAL A 100 -2.50 3.09 10.76
C VAL A 100 -3.36 2.30 11.74
N PRO A 101 -2.78 1.51 12.62
CA PRO A 101 -3.52 0.86 13.70
C PRO A 101 -4.30 1.87 14.54
N TYR A 102 -5.46 1.46 15.01
CA TYR A 102 -6.31 2.27 15.86
C TYR A 102 -5.57 2.71 17.13
N GLY A 103 -5.58 4.01 17.39
CA GLY A 103 -4.92 4.59 18.56
C GLY A 103 -3.39 4.75 18.44
N GLU A 104 -2.77 4.32 17.36
CA GLU A 104 -1.35 4.59 17.12
C GLU A 104 -1.10 6.03 16.68
N LYS A 105 0.10 6.49 16.96
CA LYS A 105 0.59 7.79 16.47
C LYS A 105 1.13 7.62 15.08
N ILE A 106 0.88 8.61 14.24
CA ILE A 106 1.60 8.74 12.98
C ILE A 106 3.08 8.92 13.28
N GLY A 107 3.87 8.03 12.76
CA GLY A 107 5.31 7.99 12.93
C GLY A 107 6.06 8.52 11.71
N GLU A 108 7.35 8.28 11.70
CA GLU A 108 8.24 8.75 10.64
C GLU A 108 7.96 8.05 9.30
N VAL A 109 7.58 6.78 9.32
CA VAL A 109 7.32 6.01 8.10
C VAL A 109 6.10 6.56 7.34
N GLU A 110 5.01 6.86 8.06
CA GLU A 110 3.78 7.39 7.47
C GLU A 110 3.97 8.82 6.97
N GLU A 111 4.70 9.66 7.70
CA GLU A 111 5.05 11.00 7.23
C GLU A 111 5.83 10.95 5.92
N ARG A 112 6.73 9.99 5.79
CA ARG A 112 7.49 9.77 4.56
C ARG A 112 6.63 9.22 3.43
N PHE A 113 5.67 8.30 3.71
CA PHE A 113 4.71 7.85 2.71
C PHE A 113 3.92 9.02 2.14
N TYR A 114 3.48 9.95 2.99
CA TYR A 114 2.83 11.16 2.54
C TYR A 114 3.70 12.00 1.64
N GLY A 115 4.93 12.28 2.04
CA GLY A 115 5.89 13.04 1.25
C GLY A 115 6.20 12.40 -0.11
N VAL A 116 5.91 11.11 -0.27
CA VAL A 116 5.97 10.43 -1.58
C VAL A 116 4.68 10.63 -2.36
N LEU A 117 3.54 10.34 -1.75
CA LEU A 117 2.24 10.30 -2.42
C LEU A 117 1.75 11.69 -2.84
N GLU A 118 1.98 12.72 -2.05
CA GLU A 118 1.57 14.10 -2.34
C GLU A 118 2.20 14.68 -3.62
N LYS A 119 3.30 14.10 -4.08
CA LYS A 119 3.94 14.48 -5.36
C LYS A 119 3.12 14.07 -6.58
N TYR A 120 2.24 13.10 -6.40
CA TYR A 120 1.51 12.46 -7.48
C TYR A 120 0.01 12.59 -7.34
N PHE A 121 -0.48 12.55 -6.09
CA PHE A 121 -1.91 12.47 -5.80
C PHE A 121 -2.31 13.48 -4.73
N ARG A 122 -3.57 13.85 -4.77
CA ARG A 122 -4.20 14.55 -3.65
C ARG A 122 -4.19 13.64 -2.42
N ILE A 123 -3.78 14.15 -1.27
CA ILE A 123 -3.96 13.45 0.00
C ILE A 123 -5.39 13.72 0.49
N ARG A 124 -6.18 12.66 0.69
CA ARG A 124 -7.61 12.76 1.03
C ARG A 124 -7.86 13.25 2.43
N GLU A 125 -7.05 12.80 3.35
CA GLU A 125 -6.99 13.31 4.71
C GLU A 125 -5.63 13.96 4.92
N PRO A 126 -5.51 14.96 5.81
CA PRO A 126 -4.27 15.69 5.93
C PRO A 126 -3.07 14.82 6.34
N PHE A 127 -3.32 13.59 6.80
CA PHE A 127 -2.30 12.61 7.20
C PHE A 127 -2.91 11.20 7.26
N ALA A 128 -2.14 10.20 7.73
CA ALA A 128 -2.60 8.86 8.02
C ALA A 128 -3.78 8.86 9.00
N ARG A 129 -4.68 7.96 8.86
CA ARG A 129 -5.86 7.86 9.70
C ARG A 129 -6.02 6.47 10.30
N SER A 130 -6.69 6.41 11.43
CA SER A 130 -7.07 5.15 12.06
C SER A 130 -7.87 4.29 11.09
N SER A 131 -7.64 2.99 11.11
CA SER A 131 -8.38 2.03 10.31
C SER A 131 -9.81 1.77 10.80
N ASN A 132 -10.27 2.46 11.84
CA ASN A 132 -11.64 2.32 12.34
C ASN A 132 -12.64 3.14 11.52
N PHE A 133 -13.50 2.46 10.77
CA PHE A 133 -14.48 3.06 9.84
C PHE A 133 -15.94 2.94 10.28
N PHE A 134 -16.23 2.36 11.44
CA PHE A 134 -17.60 2.03 11.78
C PHE A 134 -18.56 3.23 11.84
N ASP A 135 -18.03 4.40 12.07
CA ASP A 135 -18.80 5.63 11.92
C ASP A 135 -18.13 6.58 10.93
N ARG A 136 -18.59 6.56 9.69
CA ARG A 136 -18.11 7.49 8.67
C ARG A 136 -18.27 8.96 9.07
N ASN A 137 -19.36 9.29 9.79
CA ASN A 137 -19.60 10.64 10.27
C ASN A 137 -18.59 10.99 11.37
N ALA A 138 -18.32 10.05 12.24
CA ALA A 138 -17.38 10.23 13.31
C ALA A 138 -15.93 10.40 12.84
N ILE A 139 -15.52 9.76 11.76
CA ILE A 139 -14.18 9.96 11.16
C ILE A 139 -14.07 11.37 10.56
N PHE A 140 -15.13 11.87 9.94
CA PHE A 140 -15.16 13.22 9.36
C PHE A 140 -15.30 14.32 10.41
N ASP A 141 -15.94 14.05 11.53
CA ASP A 141 -16.15 15.03 12.61
C ASP A 141 -14.95 15.18 13.54
N LYS A 142 -14.01 14.22 13.56
CA LYS A 142 -12.82 14.32 14.41
C LYS A 142 -11.62 14.81 13.62
N LYS A 143 -11.23 16.01 13.96
CA LYS A 143 -9.99 16.61 13.46
C LYS A 143 -8.80 15.83 14.01
N LEU A 144 -7.91 15.40 13.11
CA LEU A 144 -6.60 14.93 13.49
C LEU A 144 -5.97 15.94 14.47
N ASN A 145 -5.64 15.50 15.66
CA ASN A 145 -4.88 16.31 16.57
C ASN A 145 -3.46 16.48 16.04
N ARG A 146 -3.20 17.54 15.31
CA ARG A 146 -1.91 17.83 14.66
C ARG A 146 -0.74 17.89 15.63
N LYS A 147 -1.00 18.17 16.92
CA LYS A 147 0.04 18.23 17.95
C LYS A 147 0.47 16.87 18.43
N THR A 148 -0.50 15.94 18.58
CA THR A 148 -0.26 14.56 19.01
C THR A 148 -0.17 13.60 17.86
N LYS A 149 -0.55 14.03 16.64
CA LYS A 149 -0.68 13.19 15.44
C LYS A 149 -1.53 11.94 15.68
N ARG A 150 -2.53 12.04 16.55
CA ARG A 150 -3.49 10.99 16.84
C ARG A 150 -4.87 11.40 16.40
N PHE A 151 -5.61 10.47 15.84
CA PHE A 151 -7.07 10.57 15.88
C PHE A 151 -7.51 10.33 17.32
N GLU A 152 -8.31 11.26 17.88
CA GLU A 152 -8.90 11.02 19.18
C GLU A 152 -9.85 9.83 19.07
N ALA A 153 -9.66 8.89 19.96
CA ALA A 153 -10.26 7.58 19.91
C ALA A 153 -11.78 7.60 19.82
N PHE A 154 -12.32 6.79 18.95
CA PHE A 154 -13.68 6.27 19.06
C PHE A 154 -13.63 4.96 19.82
N SER A 155 -14.36 4.84 20.90
CA SER A 155 -14.72 3.64 21.63
C SER A 155 -13.78 2.41 21.50
N ASP A 156 -14.03 1.38 22.23
CA ASP A 156 -13.35 0.09 22.39
C ASP A 156 -13.24 -0.75 21.12
N GLU A 157 -13.24 -0.13 19.94
CA GLU A 157 -13.46 -0.81 18.69
C GLU A 157 -12.17 -1.17 17.99
N LYS A 158 -12.23 -2.31 17.32
CA LYS A 158 -11.15 -2.92 16.57
C LYS A 158 -10.94 -2.18 15.26
N ASP A 159 -9.73 -2.24 14.74
CA ASP A 159 -9.42 -1.75 13.41
C ASP A 159 -10.39 -2.27 12.36
N TYR A 160 -10.82 -1.39 11.46
CA TYR A 160 -11.69 -1.76 10.34
C TYR A 160 -10.97 -2.72 9.39
N PHE A 161 -9.73 -2.39 9.01
CA PHE A 161 -8.95 -3.23 8.13
C PHE A 161 -8.46 -4.49 8.84
N GLY A 162 -8.97 -5.62 8.41
CA GLY A 162 -8.68 -6.90 9.03
C GLY A 162 -7.19 -7.26 9.04
N PHE A 163 -6.41 -6.85 8.04
CA PHE A 163 -4.97 -7.09 8.04
C PHE A 163 -4.27 -6.33 9.17
N ILE A 164 -4.51 -5.03 9.30
CA ILE A 164 -3.96 -4.20 10.40
C ILE A 164 -4.34 -4.80 11.75
N ARG A 165 -5.63 -5.06 11.96
CA ARG A 165 -6.15 -5.65 13.21
C ARG A 165 -5.44 -6.96 13.57
N ASN A 166 -5.33 -7.88 12.62
CA ASN A 166 -4.71 -9.18 12.89
C ASN A 166 -3.19 -9.10 13.09
N CYS A 167 -2.51 -8.14 12.45
CA CYS A 167 -1.11 -7.84 12.73
C CYS A 167 -0.94 -7.26 14.14
N TRP A 168 -1.77 -6.28 14.50
CA TRP A 168 -1.75 -5.67 15.83
C TRP A 168 -1.97 -6.69 16.95
N GLU A 169 -2.96 -7.58 16.81
CA GLU A 169 -3.22 -8.66 17.75
C GLU A 169 -2.03 -9.62 17.92
N LYS A 170 -1.08 -9.61 17.02
CA LYS A 170 0.16 -10.40 17.02
C LYS A 170 1.41 -9.60 17.38
N GLY A 171 1.24 -8.34 17.76
CA GLY A 171 2.33 -7.46 18.16
C GLY A 171 3.15 -6.90 17.00
N ILE A 172 2.61 -6.90 15.77
CA ILE A 172 3.27 -6.38 14.58
C ILE A 172 2.62 -5.03 14.25
N SER A 173 3.43 -3.97 14.16
CA SER A 173 2.97 -2.69 13.59
C SER A 173 2.71 -2.87 12.09
N ALA A 174 1.56 -2.40 11.63
CA ALA A 174 1.15 -2.61 10.25
C ALA A 174 0.32 -1.45 9.73
N ASP A 175 0.67 -0.97 8.54
CA ASP A 175 -0.07 0.05 7.82
C ASP A 175 -0.77 -0.54 6.59
N LEU A 176 -1.77 0.19 6.11
CA LEU A 176 -2.37 -0.03 4.80
C LEU A 176 -2.32 1.26 4.00
N ILE A 177 -1.86 1.15 2.78
CA ILE A 177 -1.74 2.26 1.85
C ILE A 177 -2.69 2.07 0.67
N GLU A 178 -3.59 3.02 0.47
CA GLU A 178 -4.42 3.17 -0.71
C GLU A 178 -3.73 4.15 -1.65
N ILE A 179 -3.05 3.63 -2.66
CA ILE A 179 -2.15 4.41 -3.53
C ILE A 179 -2.91 5.51 -4.27
N CYS A 180 -4.03 5.16 -4.90
CA CYS A 180 -4.89 6.08 -5.64
C CYS A 180 -6.20 5.38 -6.00
N PHE A 181 -7.13 6.09 -6.65
CA PHE A 181 -8.36 5.50 -7.17
C PHE A 181 -8.13 4.92 -8.57
N LEU A 182 -8.17 3.59 -8.71
CA LEU A 182 -8.11 2.94 -10.03
C LEU A 182 -9.31 3.30 -10.92
N THR A 183 -10.44 3.63 -10.29
CA THR A 183 -11.67 4.06 -10.98
C THR A 183 -11.64 5.52 -11.44
N ASN A 184 -10.59 6.27 -11.09
CA ASN A 184 -10.41 7.66 -11.53
C ASN A 184 -9.39 7.74 -12.68
N PRO A 185 -9.76 8.23 -13.88
CA PRO A 185 -8.86 8.25 -15.04
C PRO A 185 -7.57 9.06 -14.81
N SER A 186 -7.66 10.16 -14.06
CA SER A 186 -6.48 10.99 -13.76
C SER A 186 -5.51 10.26 -12.84
N ASP A 187 -6.01 9.72 -11.72
CA ASP A 187 -5.19 8.96 -10.77
C ASP A 187 -4.55 7.75 -11.45
N PHE A 188 -5.33 6.99 -12.20
CA PHE A 188 -4.85 5.83 -12.94
C PHE A 188 -3.72 6.19 -13.91
N SER A 189 -3.91 7.25 -14.72
CA SER A 189 -2.89 7.72 -15.65
C SER A 189 -1.60 8.14 -14.95
N VAL A 190 -1.72 8.85 -13.81
CA VAL A 190 -0.57 9.26 -13.00
C VAL A 190 0.15 8.03 -12.43
N TYR A 191 -0.60 7.06 -11.89
CA TYR A 191 -0.04 5.82 -11.36
C TYR A 191 0.75 5.05 -12.43
N VAL A 192 0.14 4.78 -13.58
CA VAL A 192 0.78 4.00 -14.65
C VAL A 192 2.10 4.62 -15.10
N LYS A 193 2.16 5.96 -15.19
CA LYS A 193 3.37 6.68 -15.56
C LYS A 193 4.46 6.67 -14.49
N ASN A 194 4.09 6.63 -13.21
CA ASN A 194 5.01 6.88 -12.10
C ASN A 194 5.18 5.70 -11.14
N LYS A 195 4.58 4.55 -11.40
CA LYS A 195 4.55 3.41 -10.47
C LYS A 195 5.92 2.99 -9.94
N ASN A 196 6.97 3.04 -10.76
CA ASN A 196 8.32 2.70 -10.34
C ASN A 196 8.89 3.71 -9.33
N GLU A 197 8.66 5.01 -9.54
CA GLU A 197 9.11 6.05 -8.63
C GLU A 197 8.28 6.07 -7.34
N ILE A 198 6.98 5.76 -7.42
CA ILE A 198 6.10 5.60 -6.25
C ILE A 198 6.60 4.42 -5.41
N ALA A 199 6.80 3.25 -6.00
CA ALA A 199 7.32 2.06 -5.31
C ALA A 199 8.69 2.30 -4.68
N LYS A 200 9.61 2.93 -5.42
CA LYS A 200 10.92 3.34 -4.93
C LYS A 200 10.80 4.31 -3.74
N GLY A 201 9.92 5.29 -3.85
CA GLY A 201 9.67 6.24 -2.77
C GLY A 201 9.15 5.56 -1.51
N ILE A 202 8.20 4.63 -1.62
CA ILE A 202 7.67 3.84 -0.51
C ILE A 202 8.77 2.99 0.13
N ALA A 203 9.55 2.26 -0.67
CA ALA A 203 10.67 1.47 -0.16
C ALA A 203 11.73 2.33 0.54
N LYS A 204 12.05 3.49 -0.04
CA LYS A 204 12.95 4.47 0.57
C LYS A 204 12.41 4.97 1.91
N SER A 205 11.13 5.24 2.00
CA SER A 205 10.47 5.67 3.24
C SER A 205 10.68 4.66 4.36
N ILE A 206 10.48 3.38 4.08
CA ILE A 206 10.71 2.29 5.03
C ILE A 206 12.20 2.23 5.42
N VAL A 207 13.11 2.18 4.44
CA VAL A 207 14.57 2.09 4.69
C VAL A 207 15.04 3.20 5.63
N GLU A 208 14.61 4.43 5.37
CA GLU A 208 15.04 5.60 6.14
C GLU A 208 14.36 5.68 7.52
N ALA A 209 13.11 5.27 7.64
CA ALA A 209 12.41 5.22 8.93
C ALA A 209 13.02 4.17 9.89
N PHE A 210 13.63 3.12 9.34
CA PHE A 210 14.41 2.15 10.11
C PHE A 210 15.88 2.57 10.33
N GLY A 211 16.21 3.85 10.14
CA GLY A 211 17.53 4.41 10.43
C GLY A 211 18.61 4.06 9.41
N GLU A 212 18.26 3.49 8.29
CA GLU A 212 19.20 3.14 7.24
C GLU A 212 19.25 4.20 6.14
N LYS A 213 20.41 4.33 5.49
CA LYS A 213 20.53 5.21 4.32
C LYS A 213 20.10 4.46 3.07
N TYR A 214 19.10 4.97 2.36
CA TYR A 214 18.70 4.40 1.09
C TYR A 214 19.82 4.46 0.05
N LYS A 215 20.10 3.33 -0.59
CA LYS A 215 21.12 3.18 -1.64
C LYS A 215 20.41 2.90 -2.96
N GLU A 216 20.55 3.80 -3.90
CA GLU A 216 20.08 3.56 -5.25
C GLU A 216 21.06 2.64 -5.98
N LYS A 217 20.62 1.42 -6.29
CA LYS A 217 21.41 0.55 -7.16
C LYS A 217 21.11 0.92 -8.61
N LYS A 218 22.16 1.07 -9.40
CA LYS A 218 22.00 1.19 -10.87
C LYS A 218 21.24 -0.04 -11.35
N PRO A 219 20.28 0.13 -12.29
CA PRO A 219 19.58 -1.00 -12.86
C PRO A 219 20.61 -2.04 -13.34
N LYS A 220 20.52 -3.26 -12.83
CA LYS A 220 21.21 -4.37 -13.47
C LYS A 220 20.67 -4.44 -14.89
N GLU A 221 21.55 -4.64 -15.89
CA GLU A 221 21.08 -4.95 -17.25
C GLU A 221 19.99 -6.02 -17.14
N LYS A 222 18.80 -5.65 -17.56
CA LYS A 222 17.61 -6.48 -17.39
C LYS A 222 17.81 -7.77 -18.16
N THR A 223 18.04 -8.87 -17.47
CA THR A 223 17.58 -10.16 -18.01
C THR A 223 16.08 -9.96 -18.32
N PRO A 224 15.62 -10.22 -19.53
CA PRO A 224 14.24 -9.93 -19.90
C PRO A 224 13.31 -10.71 -18.96
N ARG A 225 12.67 -10.00 -18.03
CA ARG A 225 11.54 -10.56 -17.28
C ARG A 225 10.51 -10.98 -18.30
N LYS A 226 9.94 -12.16 -18.14
CA LYS A 226 8.77 -12.57 -18.89
C LYS A 226 7.72 -11.47 -18.69
N LYS A 227 7.44 -10.67 -19.71
CA LYS A 227 6.48 -9.57 -19.62
C LYS A 227 5.18 -10.12 -19.08
N LEU A 228 4.64 -9.51 -18.05
CA LEU A 228 3.28 -9.83 -17.60
C LEU A 228 2.33 -9.52 -18.78
N PRO A 229 1.19 -10.20 -18.91
CA PRO A 229 0.32 -10.10 -20.08
C PRO A 229 -0.07 -8.67 -20.49
N PHE A 230 -0.06 -7.74 -19.54
CA PHE A 230 -0.46 -6.35 -19.71
C PHE A 230 0.66 -5.40 -20.23
N GLU A 231 1.90 -5.83 -20.32
CA GLU A 231 2.99 -4.98 -20.89
C GLU A 231 2.95 -4.89 -22.41
N LYS A 232 2.02 -5.59 -23.08
CA LYS A 232 2.01 -5.64 -24.54
C LYS A 232 1.30 -4.47 -25.23
N ASP A 233 0.33 -3.81 -24.58
CA ASP A 233 -0.54 -2.86 -25.29
C ASP A 233 -0.85 -1.53 -24.56
N ALA A 234 -0.17 -1.19 -23.47
CA ALA A 234 -0.46 0.03 -22.70
C ALA A 234 -0.05 1.35 -23.42
N PHE A 235 0.53 1.28 -24.61
CA PHE A 235 1.05 2.46 -25.32
C PHE A 235 0.20 2.96 -26.50
N HIS A 236 -0.96 2.36 -26.77
CA HIS A 236 -1.76 2.72 -27.95
C HIS A 236 -3.02 3.55 -27.69
N VAL A 237 -3.24 4.08 -26.50
CA VAL A 237 -4.50 4.80 -26.16
C VAL A 237 -4.30 6.27 -25.77
N LEU A 238 -3.18 6.89 -26.11
CA LEU A 238 -2.96 8.33 -25.89
C LEU A 238 -2.37 9.00 -27.15
N GLU A 239 -3.02 8.86 -28.31
CA GLU A 239 -2.96 9.80 -29.42
C GLU A 239 -4.35 10.38 -29.68
#